data_661698f9fee00f8d15023c3027d257cd
#
_entry.id   661698f9fee00f8d15023c3027d257cd
#
_cell.length_a   1.000
_cell.length_b   1.000
_cell.length_c   1.000
_cell.angle_alpha   90.00
_cell.angle_beta   90.00
_cell.angle_gamma   90.00
#
_symmetry.space_group_name_H-M   'P 1'
#
loop_
_entity.id
_entity.type
_entity.pdbx_description
1 polymer ?
#
loop_
_entity_poly.entity_id
_entity_poly.type
_entity_poly.pdbx_seq_one_letter_code
_entity_poly.pdbx_strand_id
1 'polypeptide(L)'
;MALPTLATASDLSTLDAASGSPATSQPHQISQGLFSSQIATLQAIELSEDGSQLILRTDRAVGQVNSGWQQRVTSHRIELSNTQLAPQVMLPDLTDHPGLVSMRVEQADATTVVVQLELVARVQVGTIRQLDGQRLAVPLGGTSTSTPITSEAIAARIADITLPNVAHLRPLIVIDPGHGGSDPGAVGISGLREKDIVFPVAQRVATLLEQQGAQVVLTRQDDRTLDLAPRVQTAERYGADMFISLHANAISMSRPDVNGVETYYYSSSDRQVAEAIQRSLLQATGMRDRGAKSARFYVLVNTSMPSALVEMGFVTGAEDAALLADPEFRELIAYAIARGILDYAQANP
;
A
#
# COMPACT_ATOMS: atom_id res chain seq x y z
N MET A 1 34.93 1.86 24.64
CA MET A 1 33.92 0.80 24.50
C MET A 1 32.84 1.38 23.59
N ALA A 2 32.87 1.04 22.30
CA ALA A 2 31.96 1.65 21.31
C ALA A 2 30.61 0.94 21.39
N LEU A 3 29.55 1.73 21.60
CA LEU A 3 28.17 1.27 21.52
C LEU A 3 27.81 0.99 20.04
N PRO A 4 27.11 -0.10 19.72
CA PRO A 4 26.66 -0.36 18.36
C PRO A 4 25.59 0.66 17.97
N THR A 5 25.78 1.28 16.83
CA THR A 5 24.83 2.16 16.17
C THR A 5 23.56 1.37 15.85
N LEU A 6 22.42 1.81 16.37
CA LEU A 6 21.11 1.20 16.16
C LEU A 6 20.51 1.65 14.83
N ALA A 7 20.02 0.69 14.05
CA ALA A 7 19.42 0.89 12.75
C ALA A 7 18.19 1.80 12.81
N THR A 8 18.12 2.77 11.89
CA THR A 8 16.93 3.59 11.64
C THR A 8 15.95 2.82 10.75
N ALA A 9 14.70 3.27 10.66
CA ALA A 9 13.67 2.62 9.82
C ALA A 9 14.06 2.48 8.33
N SER A 10 15.05 3.25 7.87
CA SER A 10 15.63 3.13 6.52
C SER A 10 16.48 1.87 6.31
N ASP A 11 16.86 1.16 7.38
CA ASP A 11 17.69 -0.05 7.29
C ASP A 11 16.89 -1.35 7.12
N LEU A 12 15.56 -1.28 7.03
CA LEU A 12 14.69 -2.44 6.78
C LEU A 12 14.91 -3.14 5.43
N SER A 13 15.66 -2.53 4.51
CA SER A 13 16.00 -3.15 3.23
C SER A 13 17.04 -4.28 3.35
N THR A 14 17.64 -4.50 4.53
CA THR A 14 18.77 -5.43 4.70
C THR A 14 18.48 -6.67 5.55
N LEU A 15 17.30 -6.81 6.16
CA LEU A 15 17.00 -7.92 7.07
C LEU A 15 16.31 -9.15 6.44
N ASP A 16 16.01 -9.13 5.15
CA ASP A 16 15.41 -10.28 4.44
C ASP A 16 16.46 -11.17 3.71
N ALA A 17 17.73 -11.03 4.03
CA ALA A 17 18.83 -11.81 3.43
C ALA A 17 19.33 -12.92 4.36
N ALA A 18 18.45 -13.82 4.79
CA ALA A 18 18.85 -15.10 5.36
C ALA A 18 18.04 -16.24 4.73
N SER A 19 18.73 -16.96 3.84
CA SER A 19 18.38 -18.27 3.28
C SER A 19 17.14 -18.34 2.36
N GLY A 20 17.31 -17.85 1.16
CA GLY A 20 16.50 -18.21 0.00
C GLY A 20 17.18 -17.64 -1.22
N SER A 21 17.70 -18.47 -2.11
CA SER A 21 18.26 -18.03 -3.40
C SER A 21 17.33 -17.00 -4.02
N PRO A 22 17.84 -15.89 -4.59
CA PRO A 22 17.01 -14.94 -5.26
C PRO A 22 16.33 -15.65 -6.43
N ALA A 23 15.02 -15.82 -6.32
CA ALA A 23 14.22 -16.06 -7.51
C ALA A 23 14.38 -14.80 -8.37
N THR A 24 15.32 -14.85 -9.30
CA THR A 24 15.37 -13.93 -10.42
C THR A 24 13.98 -13.91 -11.00
N SER A 25 13.28 -12.77 -10.89
CA SER A 25 12.08 -12.50 -11.64
C SER A 25 12.49 -12.54 -13.12
N GLN A 26 12.40 -13.73 -13.71
CA GLN A 26 12.51 -13.87 -15.14
C GLN A 26 11.35 -13.08 -15.75
N PRO A 27 11.60 -12.26 -16.79
CA PRO A 27 10.52 -11.72 -17.59
C PRO A 27 9.68 -12.93 -18.06
N HIS A 28 8.36 -12.82 -17.91
CA HIS A 28 7.46 -13.88 -18.38
C HIS A 28 7.69 -14.07 -19.88
N GLN A 29 8.51 -15.07 -20.22
CA GLN A 29 8.67 -15.51 -21.59
C GLN A 29 7.40 -16.30 -21.94
N ILE A 30 6.61 -15.73 -22.83
CA ILE A 30 5.61 -16.49 -23.58
C ILE A 30 6.38 -17.48 -24.43
N SER A 31 6.07 -18.77 -24.29
CA SER A 31 6.72 -19.89 -24.97
C SER A 31 6.98 -19.61 -26.45
N GLN A 32 8.18 -19.99 -26.91
CA GLN A 32 8.66 -19.87 -28.27
C GLN A 32 7.74 -20.59 -29.26
N GLY A 33 6.78 -19.86 -29.83
CA GLY A 33 6.20 -20.20 -31.10
C GLY A 33 7.11 -19.67 -32.22
N LEU A 34 7.30 -20.42 -33.29
CA LEU A 34 8.10 -20.14 -34.50
C LEU A 34 8.13 -18.64 -34.85
N PHE A 35 9.26 -17.97 -34.61
CA PHE A 35 9.43 -16.55 -34.89
C PHE A 35 9.39 -16.32 -36.40
N SER A 36 8.38 -15.60 -36.88
CA SER A 36 8.38 -14.99 -38.20
C SER A 36 9.48 -13.93 -38.22
N SER A 37 10.39 -13.99 -39.19
CA SER A 37 11.46 -13.01 -39.41
C SER A 37 10.95 -11.62 -39.88
N GLN A 38 9.65 -11.44 -40.00
CA GLN A 38 9.02 -10.22 -40.49
C GLN A 38 8.51 -9.39 -39.31
N ILE A 39 8.77 -8.06 -39.36
CA ILE A 39 8.33 -7.08 -38.38
C ILE A 39 6.79 -7.02 -38.39
N ALA A 40 6.17 -7.09 -37.19
CA ALA A 40 4.73 -6.90 -37.02
C ALA A 40 4.35 -5.42 -37.15
N THR A 41 3.13 -5.11 -37.56
CA THR A 41 2.63 -3.75 -37.65
C THR A 41 1.44 -3.57 -36.71
N LEU A 42 1.57 -2.68 -35.72
CA LEU A 42 0.44 -2.29 -34.84
C LEU A 42 -0.51 -1.39 -35.63
N GLN A 43 -1.74 -1.85 -35.85
CA GLN A 43 -2.74 -1.21 -36.66
C GLN A 43 -3.80 -0.46 -35.84
N ALA A 44 -4.20 -1.03 -34.72
CA ALA A 44 -5.23 -0.45 -33.86
C ALA A 44 -5.03 -0.84 -32.41
N ILE A 45 -5.54 -0.01 -31.51
CA ILE A 45 -5.80 -0.34 -30.11
C ILE A 45 -7.29 -0.07 -29.89
N GLU A 46 -7.99 -1.03 -29.34
CA GLU A 46 -9.43 -0.99 -29.12
C GLU A 46 -9.74 -1.28 -27.66
N LEU A 47 -10.87 -0.78 -27.13
CA LEU A 47 -11.42 -1.23 -25.86
C LEU A 47 -12.34 -2.42 -26.10
N SER A 48 -12.32 -3.40 -25.19
CA SER A 48 -13.38 -4.42 -25.13
C SER A 48 -14.75 -3.77 -24.86
N GLU A 49 -15.85 -4.45 -25.21
CA GLU A 49 -17.22 -3.92 -25.05
C GLU A 49 -17.52 -3.48 -23.61
N ASP A 50 -16.93 -4.17 -22.62
CA ASP A 50 -17.09 -3.88 -21.20
C ASP A 50 -16.02 -2.90 -20.64
N GLY A 51 -15.11 -2.40 -21.51
CA GLY A 51 -14.01 -1.52 -21.11
C GLY A 51 -12.92 -2.17 -20.26
N SER A 52 -13.01 -3.46 -19.97
CA SER A 52 -12.08 -4.14 -19.06
C SER A 52 -10.73 -4.51 -19.66
N GLN A 53 -10.55 -4.36 -20.97
CA GLN A 53 -9.32 -4.73 -21.66
C GLN A 53 -9.02 -3.77 -22.81
N LEU A 54 -7.72 -3.51 -23.05
CA LEU A 54 -7.25 -3.01 -24.33
C LEU A 54 -6.87 -4.19 -25.22
N ILE A 55 -7.32 -4.14 -26.48
CA ILE A 55 -7.00 -5.11 -27.52
C ILE A 55 -6.06 -4.45 -28.52
N LEU A 56 -4.80 -4.86 -28.50
CA LEU A 56 -3.81 -4.41 -29.47
C LEU A 56 -3.89 -5.31 -30.72
N ARG A 57 -4.19 -4.70 -31.88
CA ARG A 57 -4.33 -5.41 -33.14
C ARG A 57 -3.11 -5.19 -34.03
N THR A 58 -2.53 -6.28 -34.47
CA THR A 58 -1.36 -6.29 -35.36
C THR A 58 -1.67 -7.08 -36.63
N ASP A 59 -0.87 -6.92 -37.68
CA ASP A 59 -1.01 -7.69 -38.91
C ASP A 59 -0.50 -9.15 -38.78
N ARG A 60 0.29 -9.42 -37.73
CA ARG A 60 0.84 -10.74 -37.38
C ARG A 60 1.25 -10.79 -35.92
N ALA A 61 1.69 -11.95 -35.46
CA ALA A 61 2.18 -12.11 -34.09
C ALA A 61 3.38 -11.19 -33.81
N VAL A 62 3.31 -10.49 -32.69
CA VAL A 62 4.42 -9.69 -32.17
C VAL A 62 5.54 -10.58 -31.65
N GLY A 63 6.74 -10.04 -31.54
CA GLY A 63 7.87 -10.72 -30.91
C GLY A 63 7.70 -10.85 -29.40
N GLN A 64 8.60 -10.26 -28.66
CA GLN A 64 8.53 -10.22 -27.20
C GLN A 64 7.69 -9.03 -26.74
N VAL A 65 6.86 -9.24 -25.71
CA VAL A 65 6.11 -8.18 -25.02
C VAL A 65 6.68 -8.02 -23.64
N ASN A 66 7.17 -6.82 -23.32
CA ASN A 66 7.57 -6.43 -21.99
C ASN A 66 6.59 -5.40 -21.44
N SER A 67 6.23 -5.49 -20.17
CA SER A 67 5.37 -4.49 -19.56
C SER A 67 5.75 -4.26 -18.13
N GLY A 68 5.58 -3.02 -17.65
CA GLY A 68 5.92 -2.64 -16.30
C GLY A 68 5.50 -1.23 -15.94
N TRP A 69 5.37 -0.99 -14.64
CA TRP A 69 5.08 0.31 -14.09
C TRP A 69 6.31 1.20 -14.18
N GLN A 70 6.09 2.47 -14.49
CA GLN A 70 7.15 3.48 -14.47
C GLN A 70 7.26 4.13 -13.09
N GLN A 71 8.16 5.09 -12.92
CA GLN A 71 8.36 5.80 -11.64
C GLN A 71 7.10 6.51 -11.12
N ARG A 72 6.10 6.74 -11.98
CA ARG A 72 4.75 7.17 -11.60
C ARG A 72 3.82 5.97 -11.68
N VAL A 73 3.19 5.63 -10.60
CA VAL A 73 2.36 4.41 -10.46
C VAL A 73 1.05 4.47 -11.24
N THR A 74 0.73 5.64 -11.77
CA THR A 74 -0.35 5.79 -12.74
C THR A 74 0.11 5.54 -14.18
N SER A 75 1.42 5.37 -14.42
CA SER A 75 1.97 5.21 -15.74
C SER A 75 2.48 3.79 -15.97
N HIS A 76 1.85 3.06 -16.88
CA HIS A 76 2.23 1.70 -17.27
C HIS A 76 2.78 1.68 -18.69
N ARG A 77 3.96 1.11 -18.87
CA ARG A 77 4.64 1.02 -20.15
C ARG A 77 4.58 -0.40 -20.69
N ILE A 78 4.17 -0.53 -21.95
CA ILE A 78 4.15 -1.79 -22.70
C ILE A 78 5.08 -1.63 -23.91
N GLU A 79 6.03 -2.52 -24.05
CA GLU A 79 6.97 -2.57 -25.17
C GLU A 79 6.67 -3.79 -26.05
N LEU A 80 6.46 -3.55 -27.33
CA LEU A 80 6.25 -4.56 -28.34
C LEU A 80 7.50 -4.64 -29.20
N SER A 81 8.33 -5.66 -28.99
CA SER A 81 9.53 -5.90 -29.79
C SER A 81 9.17 -6.49 -31.13
N ASN A 82 10.02 -6.26 -32.14
CA ASN A 82 9.82 -6.66 -33.54
C ASN A 82 8.49 -6.15 -34.12
N THR A 83 8.17 -4.88 -33.78
CA THR A 83 6.90 -4.24 -34.13
C THR A 83 7.15 -2.81 -34.60
N GLN A 84 6.40 -2.38 -35.62
CA GLN A 84 6.35 -1.00 -36.11
C GLN A 84 4.92 -0.46 -36.05
N LEU A 85 4.78 0.88 -36.04
CA LEU A 85 3.49 1.54 -36.14
C LEU A 85 2.98 1.56 -37.57
N ALA A 86 1.68 1.34 -37.73
CA ALA A 86 1.01 1.67 -39.02
C ALA A 86 1.08 3.20 -39.23
N PRO A 87 1.04 3.67 -40.49
CA PRO A 87 1.02 5.10 -40.79
C PRO A 87 -0.13 5.87 -40.09
N GLN A 88 -1.23 5.19 -39.83
CA GLN A 88 -2.34 5.66 -39.00
C GLN A 88 -2.75 4.51 -38.07
N VAL A 89 -2.50 4.68 -36.79
CA VAL A 89 -2.97 3.76 -35.74
C VAL A 89 -4.32 4.24 -35.25
N MET A 90 -5.33 3.38 -35.27
CA MET A 90 -6.62 3.68 -34.66
C MET A 90 -6.52 3.55 -33.14
N LEU A 91 -6.92 4.58 -32.41
CA LEU A 91 -6.95 4.60 -30.96
C LEU A 91 -8.40 4.69 -30.45
N PRO A 92 -8.73 4.10 -29.30
CA PRO A 92 -10.06 4.18 -28.74
C PRO A 92 -10.37 5.59 -28.20
N ASP A 93 -11.65 5.93 -28.16
CA ASP A 93 -12.11 7.07 -27.36
C ASP A 93 -12.05 6.70 -25.87
N LEU A 94 -11.40 7.55 -25.09
CA LEU A 94 -11.19 7.35 -23.65
C LEU A 94 -12.01 8.31 -22.79
N THR A 95 -12.85 9.15 -23.39
CA THR A 95 -13.53 10.28 -22.72
C THR A 95 -14.31 9.83 -21.47
N ASP A 96 -14.94 8.68 -21.51
CA ASP A 96 -15.76 8.16 -20.40
C ASP A 96 -15.16 6.88 -19.76
N HIS A 97 -13.89 6.60 -20.03
CA HIS A 97 -13.30 5.36 -19.47
C HIS A 97 -12.95 5.53 -17.98
N PRO A 98 -13.52 4.72 -17.08
CA PRO A 98 -13.40 4.94 -15.62
C PRO A 98 -12.01 4.71 -15.06
N GLY A 99 -11.12 4.05 -15.82
CA GLY A 99 -9.82 3.60 -15.29
C GLY A 99 -8.61 4.04 -16.12
N LEU A 100 -8.79 4.47 -17.38
CA LEU A 100 -7.71 4.88 -18.27
C LEU A 100 -7.84 6.37 -18.62
N VAL A 101 -6.91 7.18 -18.11
CA VAL A 101 -6.93 8.65 -18.23
C VAL A 101 -6.45 9.09 -19.61
N SER A 102 -5.35 8.49 -20.08
CA SER A 102 -4.78 8.78 -21.39
C SER A 102 -3.91 7.64 -21.89
N MET A 103 -3.67 7.63 -23.18
CA MET A 103 -2.78 6.66 -23.83
C MET A 103 -1.90 7.39 -24.84
N ARG A 104 -0.62 7.03 -24.86
CA ARG A 104 0.34 7.45 -25.88
C ARG A 104 0.94 6.25 -26.56
N VAL A 105 1.07 6.30 -27.87
CA VAL A 105 1.69 5.24 -28.67
C VAL A 105 2.81 5.88 -29.49
N GLU A 106 4.00 5.30 -29.41
CA GLU A 106 5.18 5.84 -30.11
C GLU A 106 6.07 4.72 -30.65
N GLN A 107 6.76 5.02 -31.75
CA GLN A 107 7.85 4.19 -32.27
C GLN A 107 9.11 4.58 -31.48
N ALA A 108 9.60 3.68 -30.63
CA ALA A 108 10.77 3.95 -29.80
C ALA A 108 12.08 3.79 -30.60
N ASP A 109 12.11 2.80 -31.50
CA ASP A 109 13.21 2.55 -32.43
C ASP A 109 12.67 1.82 -33.70
N ALA A 110 13.54 1.39 -34.59
CA ALA A 110 13.13 0.78 -35.86
C ALA A 110 12.26 -0.49 -35.73
N THR A 111 12.28 -1.13 -34.55
CA THR A 111 11.64 -2.43 -34.29
C THR A 111 10.88 -2.52 -32.97
N THR A 112 10.73 -1.41 -32.27
CA THR A 112 10.07 -1.39 -30.96
C THR A 112 8.98 -0.33 -30.93
N VAL A 113 7.76 -0.75 -30.65
CA VAL A 113 6.63 0.14 -30.36
C VAL A 113 6.41 0.19 -28.86
N VAL A 114 6.14 1.38 -28.35
CA VAL A 114 5.81 1.62 -26.94
C VAL A 114 4.38 2.14 -26.83
N VAL A 115 3.61 1.49 -25.98
CA VAL A 115 2.29 1.97 -25.53
C VAL A 115 2.41 2.39 -24.07
N GLN A 116 2.20 3.66 -23.80
CA GLN A 116 2.21 4.22 -22.48
C GLN A 116 0.78 4.54 -22.05
N LEU A 117 0.37 3.98 -20.93
CA LEU A 117 -0.96 4.14 -20.35
C LEU A 117 -0.86 5.01 -19.11
N GLU A 118 -1.66 6.07 -19.03
CA GLU A 118 -1.90 6.80 -17.78
C GLU A 118 -3.23 6.33 -17.20
N LEU A 119 -3.16 5.73 -16.05
CA LEU A 119 -4.28 5.05 -15.40
C LEU A 119 -4.74 5.82 -14.16
N VAL A 120 -6.00 5.67 -13.80
CA VAL A 120 -6.46 6.08 -12.47
C VAL A 120 -5.76 5.22 -11.42
N ALA A 121 -5.41 5.78 -10.26
CA ALA A 121 -4.57 5.18 -9.22
C ALA A 121 -5.01 3.79 -8.70
N ARG A 122 -6.16 3.29 -9.11
CA ARG A 122 -6.71 1.98 -8.69
C ARG A 122 -6.76 0.94 -9.81
N VAL A 123 -6.35 1.30 -11.01
CA VAL A 123 -6.40 0.38 -12.15
C VAL A 123 -5.08 -0.36 -12.25
N GLN A 124 -5.15 -1.67 -12.26
CA GLN A 124 -4.02 -2.57 -12.46
C GLN A 124 -4.00 -3.03 -13.92
N VAL A 125 -2.81 -3.10 -14.50
CA VAL A 125 -2.64 -3.80 -15.77
C VAL A 125 -2.36 -5.26 -15.46
N GLY A 126 -3.25 -6.13 -15.88
CA GLY A 126 -3.11 -7.57 -15.68
C GLY A 126 -2.09 -8.18 -16.64
N THR A 127 -1.88 -9.49 -16.52
CA THR A 127 -0.97 -10.23 -17.42
C THR A 127 -1.43 -10.12 -18.86
N ILE A 128 -0.58 -9.55 -19.73
CA ILE A 128 -0.86 -9.44 -21.16
C ILE A 128 -0.91 -10.85 -21.76
N ARG A 129 -1.95 -11.12 -22.54
CA ARG A 129 -2.20 -12.42 -23.14
C ARG A 129 -2.35 -12.31 -24.65
N GLN A 130 -1.71 -13.23 -25.38
CA GLN A 130 -1.98 -13.44 -26.80
C GLN A 130 -3.36 -14.09 -26.94
N LEU A 131 -4.29 -13.44 -27.64
CA LEU A 131 -5.61 -14.00 -27.95
C LEU A 131 -5.51 -14.90 -29.19
N ASP A 132 -4.78 -14.44 -30.19
CA ASP A 132 -4.49 -15.15 -31.43
C ASP A 132 -3.24 -14.57 -32.09
N GLY A 133 -2.95 -14.96 -33.32
CA GLY A 133 -1.75 -14.50 -34.06
C GLY A 133 -1.70 -12.99 -34.34
N GLN A 134 -2.76 -12.23 -34.06
CA GLN A 134 -2.89 -10.82 -34.46
C GLN A 134 -3.43 -9.92 -33.30
N ARG A 135 -3.82 -10.50 -32.19
CA ARG A 135 -4.43 -9.73 -31.09
C ARG A 135 -3.79 -10.06 -29.74
N LEU A 136 -3.46 -9.00 -29.01
CA LEU A 136 -3.02 -9.05 -27.63
C LEU A 136 -4.08 -8.41 -26.74
N ALA A 137 -4.44 -9.07 -25.65
CA ALA A 137 -5.28 -8.50 -24.61
C ALA A 137 -4.42 -7.97 -23.47
N VAL A 138 -4.63 -6.72 -23.15
CA VAL A 138 -4.06 -6.02 -21.98
C VAL A 138 -5.21 -5.79 -21.01
N PRO A 139 -5.38 -6.62 -19.97
CA PRO A 139 -6.43 -6.43 -19.00
C PRO A 139 -6.25 -5.12 -18.24
N LEU A 140 -7.28 -4.29 -18.21
CA LEU A 140 -7.39 -3.06 -17.42
C LEU A 140 -8.38 -3.34 -16.28
N GLY A 141 -7.91 -3.91 -15.22
CA GLY A 141 -8.80 -4.21 -14.12
C GLY A 141 -7.99 -4.75 -12.96
N GLY A 142 -8.23 -4.24 -11.80
CA GLY A 142 -7.77 -4.93 -10.60
C GLY A 142 -8.44 -6.30 -10.55
N THR A 143 -7.65 -7.37 -10.52
CA THR A 143 -8.12 -8.66 -10.03
C THR A 143 -8.20 -8.62 -8.50
N SER A 144 -8.85 -7.60 -7.99
CA SER A 144 -9.47 -7.62 -6.70
C SER A 144 -10.92 -7.31 -6.92
N THR A 145 -11.79 -8.21 -6.56
CA THR A 145 -13.23 -8.05 -6.46
C THR A 145 -13.62 -7.05 -5.35
N SER A 146 -12.81 -6.01 -5.16
CA SER A 146 -13.20 -4.87 -4.36
C SER A 146 -13.67 -3.77 -5.31
N THR A 147 -14.99 -3.70 -5.52
CA THR A 147 -15.67 -2.45 -5.85
C THR A 147 -14.94 -1.32 -5.13
N PRO A 148 -14.60 -0.19 -5.81
CA PRO A 148 -14.04 0.96 -5.11
C PRO A 148 -14.89 1.21 -3.88
N ILE A 149 -14.26 1.22 -2.72
CA ILE A 149 -15.02 1.47 -1.50
C ILE A 149 -15.54 2.90 -1.60
N THR A 150 -16.85 3.06 -1.78
CA THR A 150 -17.47 4.38 -1.91
C THR A 150 -17.53 5.07 -0.55
N SER A 151 -17.66 6.40 -0.55
CA SER A 151 -17.87 7.18 0.68
C SER A 151 -19.03 6.64 1.51
N GLU A 152 -20.14 6.25 0.85
CA GLU A 152 -21.28 5.63 1.55
C GLU A 152 -20.91 4.28 2.17
N ALA A 153 -20.12 3.47 1.48
CA ALA A 153 -19.67 2.17 2.01
C ALA A 153 -18.69 2.35 3.18
N ILE A 154 -17.83 3.36 3.13
CA ILE A 154 -16.96 3.72 4.25
C ILE A 154 -17.80 4.19 5.45
N ALA A 155 -18.73 5.11 5.23
CA ALA A 155 -19.63 5.61 6.26
C ALA A 155 -20.46 4.49 6.90
N ALA A 156 -21.00 3.56 6.11
CA ALA A 156 -21.71 2.40 6.59
C ALA A 156 -20.82 1.50 7.48
N ARG A 157 -19.59 1.21 7.05
CA ARG A 157 -18.65 0.43 7.85
C ARG A 157 -18.28 1.12 9.17
N ILE A 158 -18.09 2.44 9.16
CA ILE A 158 -17.85 3.21 10.39
C ILE A 158 -19.06 3.13 11.32
N ALA A 159 -20.27 3.26 10.80
CA ALA A 159 -21.49 3.17 11.59
C ALA A 159 -21.70 1.78 12.25
N ASP A 160 -21.19 0.72 11.62
CA ASP A 160 -21.21 -0.64 12.18
C ASP A 160 -20.15 -0.88 13.26
N ILE A 161 -19.17 0.03 13.41
CA ILE A 161 -18.13 -0.09 14.44
C ILE A 161 -18.65 0.46 15.76
N THR A 162 -18.95 -0.43 16.69
CA THR A 162 -19.22 -0.04 18.09
C THR A 162 -17.91 0.02 18.86
N LEU A 163 -17.59 1.17 19.43
CA LEU A 163 -16.41 1.35 20.26
C LEU A 163 -16.76 1.03 21.74
N PRO A 164 -16.01 0.12 22.39
CA PRO A 164 -16.20 -0.18 23.81
C PRO A 164 -15.97 1.04 24.70
N ASN A 165 -16.81 1.25 25.69
CA ASN A 165 -16.60 2.28 26.72
C ASN A 165 -15.71 1.73 27.85
N VAL A 166 -14.63 2.45 28.14
CA VAL A 166 -13.63 2.08 29.17
C VAL A 166 -13.51 3.12 30.28
N ALA A 167 -14.52 3.99 30.44
CA ALA A 167 -14.48 5.07 31.42
C ALA A 167 -14.31 4.57 32.90
N HIS A 168 -14.72 3.34 33.16
CA HIS A 168 -14.55 2.70 34.48
C HIS A 168 -13.11 2.21 34.74
N LEU A 169 -12.34 1.93 33.69
CA LEU A 169 -10.93 1.51 33.75
C LEU A 169 -9.97 2.71 33.66
N ARG A 170 -10.34 3.72 32.86
CA ARG A 170 -9.54 4.93 32.58
C ARG A 170 -8.10 4.64 32.16
N PRO A 171 -7.86 3.72 31.19
CA PRO A 171 -6.50 3.39 30.79
C PRO A 171 -5.77 4.61 30.22
N LEU A 172 -4.49 4.74 30.54
CA LEU A 172 -3.62 5.75 29.95
C LEU A 172 -2.90 5.15 28.74
N ILE A 173 -3.16 5.69 27.57
CA ILE A 173 -2.66 5.17 26.30
C ILE A 173 -1.77 6.22 25.63
N VAL A 174 -0.54 5.84 25.31
CA VAL A 174 0.33 6.68 24.48
C VAL A 174 0.19 6.27 23.03
N ILE A 175 -0.19 7.24 22.18
CA ILE A 175 -0.24 7.08 20.73
C ILE A 175 0.97 7.82 20.15
N ASP A 176 1.75 7.10 19.37
CA ASP A 176 2.99 7.59 18.77
C ASP A 176 2.84 7.70 17.23
N PRO A 177 2.53 8.88 16.69
CA PRO A 177 2.60 9.07 15.25
C PRO A 177 4.06 9.04 14.80
N GLY A 178 4.43 8.04 13.99
CA GLY A 178 5.79 7.91 13.46
C GLY A 178 6.27 9.13 12.71
N HIS A 179 7.60 9.26 12.55
CA HIS A 179 8.25 10.33 11.77
C HIS A 179 7.86 11.76 12.20
N GLY A 180 7.94 12.75 11.29
CA GLY A 180 7.54 14.13 11.50
C GLY A 180 8.64 15.16 11.26
N GLY A 181 8.27 16.39 10.97
CA GLY A 181 9.19 17.50 10.67
C GLY A 181 10.03 17.22 9.41
N SER A 182 11.33 17.20 9.58
CA SER A 182 12.30 16.92 8.50
C SER A 182 12.36 15.45 8.08
N ASP A 183 11.82 14.55 8.91
CA ASP A 183 11.71 13.12 8.59
C ASP A 183 10.32 12.84 7.96
N PRO A 184 10.24 12.66 6.63
CA PRO A 184 8.97 12.38 5.97
C PRO A 184 8.47 10.94 6.20
N GLY A 185 9.31 10.05 6.76
CA GLY A 185 9.11 8.62 6.68
C GLY A 185 9.23 8.09 5.26
N ALA A 186 8.58 7.01 4.95
CA ALA A 186 8.51 6.49 3.60
C ALA A 186 7.82 7.49 2.66
N VAL A 187 8.36 7.59 1.44
CA VAL A 187 7.74 8.37 0.36
C VAL A 187 7.30 7.40 -0.72
N GLY A 188 6.01 7.22 -0.83
CA GLY A 188 5.40 6.25 -1.71
C GLY A 188 4.89 6.84 -3.03
N ILE A 189 3.89 6.17 -3.54
CA ILE A 189 3.19 6.46 -4.79
C ILE A 189 2.67 7.90 -4.80
N SER A 190 2.87 8.61 -5.92
CA SER A 190 2.45 10.01 -6.10
C SER A 190 3.03 10.99 -5.08
N GLY A 191 4.15 10.62 -4.42
CA GLY A 191 4.77 11.45 -3.40
C GLY A 191 4.05 11.41 -2.05
N LEU A 192 3.21 10.42 -1.81
CA LEU A 192 2.51 10.21 -0.55
C LEU A 192 3.54 9.98 0.57
N ARG A 193 3.58 10.88 1.55
CA ARG A 193 4.55 10.79 2.66
C ARG A 193 3.89 10.15 3.87
N GLU A 194 4.59 9.24 4.49
CA GLU A 194 4.12 8.51 5.66
C GLU A 194 3.67 9.44 6.79
N LYS A 195 4.47 10.46 7.13
CA LYS A 195 4.12 11.41 8.20
C LYS A 195 2.78 12.12 7.99
N ASP A 196 2.38 12.35 6.73
CA ASP A 196 1.13 13.04 6.39
C ASP A 196 -0.10 12.11 6.49
N ILE A 197 0.14 10.82 6.60
CA ILE A 197 -0.89 9.79 6.84
C ILE A 197 -1.01 9.54 8.34
N VAL A 198 0.11 9.22 8.99
CA VAL A 198 0.10 8.71 10.37
C VAL A 198 -0.34 9.77 11.38
N PHE A 199 -0.01 11.04 11.16
CA PHE A 199 -0.34 12.09 12.11
C PHE A 199 -1.86 12.37 12.21
N PRO A 200 -2.60 12.61 11.11
CA PRO A 200 -4.05 12.76 11.19
C PRO A 200 -4.76 11.52 11.75
N VAL A 201 -4.31 10.32 11.38
CA VAL A 201 -4.87 9.08 11.93
C VAL A 201 -4.64 8.99 13.43
N ALA A 202 -3.43 9.29 13.92
CA ALA A 202 -3.11 9.28 15.35
C ALA A 202 -3.97 10.28 16.15
N GLN A 203 -4.17 11.49 15.63
CA GLN A 203 -5.05 12.49 16.26
C GLN A 203 -6.49 11.97 16.33
N ARG A 204 -6.96 11.31 15.27
CA ARG A 204 -8.31 10.78 15.25
C ARG A 204 -8.48 9.60 16.20
N VAL A 205 -7.51 8.67 16.23
CA VAL A 205 -7.48 7.57 17.22
C VAL A 205 -7.53 8.13 18.65
N ALA A 206 -6.70 9.14 18.96
CA ALA A 206 -6.70 9.76 20.28
C ALA A 206 -8.08 10.30 20.67
N THR A 207 -8.72 11.07 19.79
CA THR A 207 -10.07 11.60 20.00
C THR A 207 -11.10 10.50 20.24
N LEU A 208 -11.05 9.41 19.47
CA LEU A 208 -11.98 8.28 19.62
C LEU A 208 -11.78 7.56 20.97
N LEU A 209 -10.55 7.35 21.38
CA LEU A 209 -10.24 6.73 22.68
C LEU A 209 -10.69 7.59 23.86
N GLU A 210 -10.46 8.92 23.80
CA GLU A 210 -10.90 9.88 24.82
C GLU A 210 -12.43 9.90 24.94
N GLN A 211 -13.16 9.85 23.84
CA GLN A 211 -14.62 9.77 23.83
C GLN A 211 -15.15 8.50 24.51
N GLN A 212 -14.35 7.43 24.58
CA GLN A 212 -14.69 6.20 25.27
C GLN A 212 -14.15 6.13 26.71
N GLY A 213 -13.55 7.22 27.20
CA GLY A 213 -13.12 7.37 28.60
C GLY A 213 -11.67 6.97 28.89
N ALA A 214 -10.86 6.70 27.87
CA ALA A 214 -9.42 6.55 28.05
C ALA A 214 -8.75 7.92 28.26
N GLN A 215 -7.56 7.92 28.87
CA GLN A 215 -6.64 9.05 28.89
C GLN A 215 -5.64 8.85 27.77
N VAL A 216 -5.38 9.88 26.95
CA VAL A 216 -4.49 9.74 25.80
C VAL A 216 -3.39 10.79 25.81
N VAL A 217 -2.17 10.37 25.51
CA VAL A 217 -1.02 11.25 25.29
C VAL A 217 -0.44 10.96 23.91
N LEU A 218 -0.30 12.00 23.09
CA LEU A 218 0.41 11.92 21.82
C LEU A 218 1.91 12.21 22.05
N THR A 219 2.82 11.42 21.46
CA THR A 219 4.27 11.68 21.56
C THR A 219 4.67 12.99 20.85
N ARG A 220 3.95 13.38 19.79
CA ARG A 220 4.03 14.69 19.14
C ARG A 220 2.62 15.22 18.84
N GLN A 221 2.44 16.52 18.98
CA GLN A 221 1.15 17.20 18.79
C GLN A 221 1.14 18.08 17.52
N ASP A 222 2.26 18.11 16.80
CA ASP A 222 2.45 18.88 15.56
C ASP A 222 3.43 18.13 14.62
N ASP A 223 3.73 18.74 13.47
CA ASP A 223 4.70 18.21 12.50
C ASP A 223 6.13 18.57 12.89
N ARG A 224 6.60 18.04 14.03
CA ARG A 224 8.00 18.16 14.48
C ARG A 224 8.75 16.85 14.33
N THR A 225 10.06 16.96 14.11
CA THR A 225 10.97 15.81 14.22
C THR A 225 11.07 15.37 15.67
N LEU A 226 10.92 14.08 15.91
CA LEU A 226 11.06 13.48 17.23
C LEU A 226 11.82 12.17 17.14
N ASP A 227 12.97 12.11 17.82
CA ASP A 227 13.81 10.92 17.88
C ASP A 227 13.09 9.75 18.58
N LEU A 228 13.62 8.53 18.43
CA LEU A 228 13.02 7.31 18.96
C LEU A 228 12.99 7.29 20.50
N ALA A 229 14.09 7.71 21.16
CA ALA A 229 14.18 7.67 22.62
C ALA A 229 13.15 8.59 23.33
N PRO A 230 12.91 9.84 22.91
CA PRO A 230 11.84 10.68 23.45
C PRO A 230 10.43 10.08 23.33
N ARG A 231 10.15 9.28 22.28
CA ARG A 231 8.85 8.60 22.13
C ARG A 231 8.62 7.60 23.25
N VAL A 232 9.60 6.73 23.50
CA VAL A 232 9.61 5.78 24.62
C VAL A 232 9.55 6.51 25.95
N GLN A 233 10.41 7.53 26.16
CA GLN A 233 10.44 8.30 27.40
C GLN A 233 9.10 8.98 27.70
N THR A 234 8.32 9.33 26.70
CA THR A 234 6.97 9.84 26.90
C THR A 234 6.09 8.78 27.56
N ALA A 235 6.03 7.57 27.02
CA ALA A 235 5.24 6.49 27.59
C ALA A 235 5.67 6.13 29.02
N GLU A 236 6.96 5.96 29.23
CA GLU A 236 7.52 5.64 30.55
C GLU A 236 7.25 6.73 31.59
N ARG A 237 7.43 8.00 31.22
CA ARG A 237 7.21 9.14 32.12
C ARG A 237 5.77 9.27 32.58
N TYR A 238 4.82 9.00 31.72
CA TYR A 238 3.41 9.05 32.06
C TYR A 238 2.92 7.77 32.75
N GLY A 239 3.73 6.70 32.79
CA GLY A 239 3.31 5.39 33.31
C GLY A 239 2.14 4.84 32.50
N ALA A 240 2.28 4.84 31.17
CA ALA A 240 1.21 4.41 30.28
C ALA A 240 0.87 2.92 30.46
N ASP A 241 -0.41 2.60 30.33
CA ASP A 241 -0.88 1.21 30.32
C ASP A 241 -0.65 0.54 28.95
N MET A 242 -0.56 1.35 27.88
CA MET A 242 -0.27 0.88 26.51
C MET A 242 0.50 1.93 25.70
N PHE A 243 1.35 1.45 24.78
CA PHE A 243 2.06 2.26 23.79
C PHE A 243 1.76 1.76 22.37
N ILE A 244 1.18 2.61 21.52
CA ILE A 244 0.81 2.25 20.15
C ILE A 244 1.47 3.21 19.17
N SER A 245 2.41 2.70 18.37
CA SER A 245 3.09 3.46 17.33
C SER A 245 2.40 3.22 15.99
N LEU A 246 2.15 4.30 15.24
CA LEU A 246 1.44 4.27 13.95
C LEU A 246 2.37 4.61 12.81
N HIS A 247 2.40 3.77 11.80
CA HIS A 247 3.26 3.81 10.64
C HIS A 247 2.52 3.43 9.35
N ALA A 248 3.15 3.69 8.22
CA ALA A 248 2.70 3.25 6.89
C ALA A 248 3.90 2.73 6.11
N ASN A 249 3.91 1.44 5.90
CA ASN A 249 5.03 0.64 5.41
C ASN A 249 5.46 1.00 3.97
N ALA A 250 6.66 0.61 3.61
CA ALA A 250 7.16 0.73 2.25
C ALA A 250 8.13 -0.40 1.91
N ILE A 251 8.17 -0.75 0.64
CA ILE A 251 9.25 -1.52 0.04
C ILE A 251 9.69 -0.84 -1.26
N SER A 252 10.42 -1.56 -2.11
CA SER A 252 10.80 -1.01 -3.41
C SER A 252 9.59 -0.60 -4.24
N MET A 253 9.64 0.57 -4.87
CA MET A 253 8.65 1.06 -5.84
C MET A 253 8.45 0.14 -7.05
N SER A 254 9.38 -0.81 -7.27
CA SER A 254 9.23 -1.85 -8.29
C SER A 254 8.31 -3.00 -7.87
N ARG A 255 7.79 -2.97 -6.64
CA ARG A 255 6.91 -3.99 -6.07
C ARG A 255 5.55 -3.41 -5.62
N PRO A 256 4.80 -2.76 -6.52
CA PRO A 256 3.48 -2.19 -6.19
C PRO A 256 2.41 -3.25 -5.90
N ASP A 257 2.72 -4.51 -6.15
CA ASP A 257 1.92 -5.69 -5.81
C ASP A 257 1.90 -6.01 -4.32
N VAL A 258 2.80 -5.41 -3.52
CA VAL A 258 2.88 -5.63 -2.08
C VAL A 258 1.97 -4.65 -1.36
N ASN A 259 0.89 -5.19 -0.79
CA ASN A 259 -0.17 -4.46 -0.10
C ASN A 259 -0.57 -5.21 1.16
N GLY A 260 -1.25 -4.54 2.08
CA GLY A 260 -1.88 -5.11 3.28
C GLY A 260 -1.37 -4.52 4.58
N VAL A 261 -2.07 -4.84 5.66
CA VAL A 261 -1.76 -4.35 7.01
C VAL A 261 -0.92 -5.35 7.80
N GLU A 262 0.02 -4.84 8.59
CA GLU A 262 0.87 -5.61 9.49
C GLU A 262 0.86 -4.95 10.87
N THR A 263 0.88 -5.74 11.93
CA THR A 263 1.06 -5.20 13.28
C THR A 263 2.22 -5.89 13.95
N TYR A 264 3.16 -5.11 14.47
CA TYR A 264 4.37 -5.64 15.08
C TYR A 264 4.30 -5.56 16.60
N TYR A 265 4.87 -6.59 17.24
CA TYR A 265 5.07 -6.70 18.69
C TYR A 265 6.48 -7.22 18.99
N TYR A 266 6.94 -7.05 20.23
CA TYR A 266 8.24 -7.59 20.65
C TYR A 266 8.09 -8.75 21.65
N SER A 267 7.34 -8.55 22.71
CA SER A 267 7.17 -9.55 23.78
C SER A 267 5.89 -10.37 23.64
N SER A 268 5.75 -11.42 24.43
CA SER A 268 4.53 -12.23 24.47
C SER A 268 3.32 -11.45 25.03
N SER A 269 3.55 -10.49 25.94
CA SER A 269 2.51 -9.60 26.45
C SER A 269 2.00 -8.63 25.38
N ASP A 270 2.89 -8.16 24.50
CA ASP A 270 2.55 -7.24 23.42
C ASP A 270 1.72 -7.90 22.33
N ARG A 271 1.88 -9.22 22.16
CA ARG A 271 1.21 -9.98 21.10
C ARG A 271 -0.32 -9.81 21.13
N GLN A 272 -0.90 -9.77 22.33
CA GLN A 272 -2.36 -9.71 22.46
C GLN A 272 -2.94 -8.37 21.97
N VAL A 273 -2.29 -7.25 22.30
CA VAL A 273 -2.71 -5.93 21.80
C VAL A 273 -2.49 -5.82 20.30
N ALA A 274 -1.37 -6.33 19.78
CA ALA A 274 -1.09 -6.35 18.34
C ALA A 274 -2.13 -7.18 17.56
N GLU A 275 -2.48 -8.38 18.03
CA GLU A 275 -3.50 -9.23 17.41
C GLU A 275 -4.90 -8.61 17.50
N ALA A 276 -5.24 -7.91 18.56
CA ALA A 276 -6.52 -7.21 18.70
C ALA A 276 -6.65 -6.09 17.66
N ILE A 277 -5.61 -5.27 17.51
CA ILE A 277 -5.57 -4.19 16.51
C ILE A 277 -5.58 -4.77 15.08
N GLN A 278 -4.74 -5.77 14.79
CA GLN A 278 -4.69 -6.41 13.48
C GLN A 278 -6.06 -6.95 13.06
N ARG A 279 -6.71 -7.71 13.94
CA ARG A 279 -8.04 -8.26 13.69
C ARG A 279 -9.09 -7.19 13.43
N SER A 280 -9.09 -6.13 14.22
CA SER A 280 -10.03 -5.02 14.07
C SER A 280 -9.82 -4.27 12.74
N LEU A 281 -8.57 -4.02 12.35
CA LEU A 281 -8.22 -3.43 11.05
C LEU A 281 -8.74 -4.29 9.89
N LEU A 282 -8.51 -5.60 9.92
CA LEU A 282 -8.96 -6.49 8.86
C LEU A 282 -10.48 -6.54 8.73
N GLN A 283 -11.18 -6.61 9.87
CA GLN A 283 -12.65 -6.63 9.89
C GLN A 283 -13.26 -5.36 9.31
N ALA A 284 -12.70 -4.20 9.66
CA ALA A 284 -13.22 -2.92 9.22
C ALA A 284 -12.85 -2.60 7.76
N THR A 285 -11.59 -2.77 7.39
CA THR A 285 -11.07 -2.29 6.11
C THR A 285 -11.19 -3.28 4.97
N GLY A 286 -11.14 -4.59 5.27
CA GLY A 286 -11.04 -5.64 4.28
C GLY A 286 -9.68 -5.67 3.54
N MET A 287 -8.67 -4.93 4.03
CA MET A 287 -7.33 -4.95 3.48
C MET A 287 -6.69 -6.34 3.62
N ARG A 288 -5.64 -6.59 2.85
CA ARG A 288 -4.91 -7.86 2.90
C ARG A 288 -4.30 -8.07 4.27
N ASP A 289 -4.51 -9.26 4.84
CA ASP A 289 -3.86 -9.67 6.10
C ASP A 289 -2.41 -10.09 5.84
N ARG A 290 -1.48 -9.41 6.52
CA ARG A 290 -0.07 -9.79 6.55
C ARG A 290 0.35 -10.25 7.95
N GLY A 291 -0.56 -10.22 8.91
CA GLY A 291 -0.45 -10.79 10.24
C GLY A 291 0.19 -9.89 11.30
N ALA A 292 -0.01 -10.31 12.54
CA ALA A 292 0.76 -9.78 13.67
C ALA A 292 2.10 -10.53 13.77
N LYS A 293 3.24 -9.80 13.86
CA LYS A 293 4.60 -10.34 13.75
C LYS A 293 5.49 -9.84 14.86
N SER A 294 6.43 -10.68 15.30
CA SER A 294 7.46 -10.24 16.24
C SER A 294 8.57 -9.49 15.51
N ALA A 295 8.95 -8.31 16.02
CA ALA A 295 10.07 -7.54 15.50
C ALA A 295 10.77 -6.74 16.60
N ARG A 296 12.03 -6.38 16.37
CA ARG A 296 12.86 -5.65 17.34
C ARG A 296 12.92 -4.16 17.03
N PHE A 297 11.76 -3.53 16.81
CA PHE A 297 11.73 -2.07 16.68
C PHE A 297 12.15 -1.41 17.99
N TYR A 298 12.90 -0.31 17.90
CA TYR A 298 13.41 0.40 19.07
C TYR A 298 12.31 0.74 20.06
N VAL A 299 11.20 1.28 19.58
CA VAL A 299 10.08 1.71 20.44
C VAL A 299 9.36 0.54 21.11
N LEU A 300 9.39 -0.67 20.53
CA LEU A 300 8.81 -1.86 21.13
C LEU A 300 9.76 -2.54 22.13
N VAL A 301 11.07 -2.52 21.85
CA VAL A 301 12.07 -3.17 22.72
C VAL A 301 12.31 -2.38 23.99
N ASN A 302 12.14 -1.06 23.96
CA ASN A 302 12.50 -0.15 25.06
C ASN A 302 11.30 0.38 25.86
N THR A 303 10.07 -0.03 25.54
CA THR A 303 8.88 0.23 26.36
C THR A 303 8.64 -0.91 27.35
N SER A 304 8.17 -0.58 28.57
CA SER A 304 7.92 -1.56 29.63
C SER A 304 6.46 -2.03 29.70
N MET A 305 5.54 -1.30 29.07
CA MET A 305 4.12 -1.62 28.99
C MET A 305 3.79 -2.38 27.68
N PRO A 306 2.61 -3.03 27.60
CA PRO A 306 2.12 -3.62 26.34
C PRO A 306 2.19 -2.63 25.17
N SER A 307 2.85 -3.03 24.08
CA SER A 307 3.16 -2.15 22.97
C SER A 307 2.92 -2.79 21.60
N ALA A 308 2.52 -1.99 20.62
CA ALA A 308 2.38 -2.42 19.24
C ALA A 308 2.82 -1.31 18.27
N LEU A 309 3.36 -1.73 17.12
CA LEU A 309 3.61 -0.86 15.99
C LEU A 309 2.72 -1.31 14.84
N VAL A 310 1.88 -0.41 14.35
CA VAL A 310 0.85 -0.67 13.35
C VAL A 310 1.29 -0.11 12.02
N GLU A 311 1.49 -0.98 11.04
CA GLU A 311 1.70 -0.62 9.63
C GLU A 311 0.34 -0.66 8.92
N MET A 312 -0.24 0.50 8.70
CA MET A 312 -1.62 0.66 8.23
C MET A 312 -1.82 0.31 6.74
N GLY A 313 -0.75 -0.07 6.05
CA GLY A 313 -0.68 -0.38 4.63
C GLY A 313 0.64 0.10 4.04
N PHE A 314 0.89 -0.23 2.77
CA PHE A 314 2.12 0.14 2.07
C PHE A 314 1.93 1.40 1.22
N VAL A 315 2.65 2.48 1.53
CA VAL A 315 2.63 3.69 0.68
C VAL A 315 3.21 3.45 -0.72
N THR A 316 3.94 2.35 -0.90
CA THR A 316 4.48 1.86 -2.17
C THR A 316 3.61 0.78 -2.83
N GLY A 317 2.57 0.29 -2.16
CA GLY A 317 1.60 -0.65 -2.69
C GLY A 317 0.51 0.07 -3.48
N ALA A 318 0.18 -0.42 -4.68
CA ALA A 318 -0.75 0.31 -5.56
C ALA A 318 -2.17 0.40 -4.97
N GLU A 319 -2.63 -0.66 -4.31
CA GLU A 319 -3.95 -0.68 -3.67
C GLU A 319 -3.94 0.17 -2.39
N ASP A 320 -2.97 -0.06 -1.52
CA ASP A 320 -2.90 0.60 -0.22
C ASP A 320 -2.64 2.11 -0.33
N ALA A 321 -1.75 2.53 -1.24
CA ALA A 321 -1.46 3.95 -1.42
C ALA A 321 -2.69 4.74 -1.85
N ALA A 322 -3.56 4.15 -2.69
CA ALA A 322 -4.82 4.78 -3.09
C ALA A 322 -5.79 4.91 -1.90
N LEU A 323 -5.88 3.87 -1.06
CA LEU A 323 -6.70 3.88 0.15
C LEU A 323 -6.16 4.85 1.20
N LEU A 324 -4.84 4.84 1.43
CA LEU A 324 -4.18 5.72 2.40
C LEU A 324 -4.20 7.20 1.99
N ALA A 325 -4.28 7.50 0.69
CA ALA A 325 -4.47 8.87 0.19
C ALA A 325 -5.87 9.42 0.49
N ASP A 326 -6.89 8.55 0.65
CA ASP A 326 -8.27 8.92 0.91
C ASP A 326 -8.49 9.28 2.39
N PRO A 327 -8.88 10.53 2.73
CA PRO A 327 -9.14 10.93 4.11
C PRO A 327 -10.27 10.13 4.78
N GLU A 328 -11.30 9.75 4.04
CA GLU A 328 -12.43 8.98 4.60
C GLU A 328 -12.01 7.55 4.94
N PHE A 329 -11.15 6.95 4.11
CA PHE A 329 -10.59 5.64 4.42
C PHE A 329 -9.65 5.70 5.63
N ARG A 330 -8.86 6.77 5.80
CA ARG A 330 -8.06 6.99 7.02
C ARG A 330 -8.93 7.14 8.27
N GLU A 331 -10.13 7.73 8.13
CA GLU A 331 -11.11 7.76 9.23
C GLU A 331 -11.54 6.35 9.63
N LEU A 332 -11.86 5.48 8.66
CA LEU A 332 -12.19 4.07 8.93
C LEU A 332 -11.03 3.32 9.61
N ILE A 333 -9.79 3.54 9.17
CA ILE A 333 -8.58 2.99 9.82
C ILE A 333 -8.51 3.46 11.28
N ALA A 334 -8.76 4.74 11.55
CA ALA A 334 -8.71 5.28 12.92
C ALA A 334 -9.75 4.62 13.84
N TYR A 335 -10.99 4.44 13.36
CA TYR A 335 -12.02 3.71 14.09
C TYR A 335 -11.62 2.26 14.38
N ALA A 336 -11.04 1.58 13.39
CA ALA A 336 -10.60 0.20 13.53
C ALA A 336 -9.47 0.06 14.56
N ILE A 337 -8.48 0.96 14.54
CA ILE A 337 -7.37 0.97 15.52
C ILE A 337 -7.91 1.24 16.91
N ALA A 338 -8.75 2.29 17.07
CA ALA A 338 -9.34 2.63 18.34
C ALA A 338 -10.15 1.45 18.91
N ARG A 339 -10.95 0.76 18.09
CA ARG A 339 -11.68 -0.43 18.52
C ARG A 339 -10.75 -1.53 19.01
N GLY A 340 -9.70 -1.87 18.26
CA GLY A 340 -8.76 -2.93 18.66
C GLY A 340 -8.07 -2.62 20.00
N ILE A 341 -7.69 -1.36 20.23
CA ILE A 341 -7.12 -0.89 21.48
C ILE A 341 -8.13 -1.04 22.64
N LEU A 342 -9.36 -0.59 22.45
CA LEU A 342 -10.42 -0.65 23.46
C LEU A 342 -10.86 -2.08 23.78
N ASP A 343 -10.96 -2.95 22.76
CA ASP A 343 -11.22 -4.38 22.95
C ASP A 343 -10.15 -5.03 23.83
N TYR A 344 -8.87 -4.68 23.59
CA TYR A 344 -7.76 -5.16 24.42
C TYR A 344 -7.86 -4.63 25.86
N ALA A 345 -8.12 -3.32 26.03
CA ALA A 345 -8.24 -2.70 27.35
C ALA A 345 -9.37 -3.33 28.18
N GLN A 346 -10.51 -3.64 27.58
CA GLN A 346 -11.62 -4.32 28.27
C GLN A 346 -11.28 -5.76 28.69
N ALA A 347 -10.51 -6.45 27.87
CA ALA A 347 -10.11 -7.84 28.13
C ALA A 347 -8.98 -7.96 29.18
N ASN A 348 -8.27 -6.86 29.44
CA ASN A 348 -7.09 -6.79 30.35
C ASN A 348 -7.20 -5.55 31.26
N PRO A 349 -8.16 -5.54 32.21
CA PRO A 349 -8.45 -4.39 33.07
C PRO A 349 -7.34 -4.07 34.08
#